data_84c5122f284d3c91623437583fee49ed
#
_entry.id   84c5122f284d3c91623437583fee49ed
#
_cell.length_a   1.000
_cell.length_b   1.000
_cell.length_c   1.000
_cell.angle_alpha   90.00
_cell.angle_beta   90.00
_cell.angle_gamma   90.00
#
_symmetry.space_group_name_H-M   'P 1'
#
loop_
_entity.id
_entity.type
_entity.pdbx_description
1 polymer ?
#
loop_
_entity_poly.entity_id
_entity_poly.type
_entity_poly.pdbx_seq_one_letter_code
_entity_poly.pdbx_strand_id
1 'polypeptide(L)'
;DFEIVLTVPGVTQVQPLGLSVTAEIAEKFPDLRKSNSIICDADKLEGSLVVRCRRPGDRFSPSGVAGSKKIKEYFIDQKIDRERREFIPLFCDKNEIFWVGNYRQNQMSQPGPATKRCLRLTINKLSDEENIKNDEK
;
A
#
# COMPACT_ATOMS: atom_id res chain seq x y z
N ASP A 1 -8.88 14.24 -4.07
CA ASP A 1 -8.12 13.70 -2.95
C ASP A 1 -9.02 12.81 -2.08
N PHE A 2 -8.56 11.65 -1.72
CA PHE A 2 -9.30 10.69 -0.91
C PHE A 2 -8.37 10.03 0.10
N GLU A 3 -8.98 9.49 1.14
CA GLU A 3 -8.28 8.68 2.14
C GLU A 3 -9.26 7.62 2.64
N ILE A 4 -8.92 6.35 2.40
CA ILE A 4 -9.81 5.23 2.70
C ILE A 4 -9.14 4.33 3.72
N VAL A 5 -9.83 4.09 4.84
CA VAL A 5 -9.34 3.21 5.91
C VAL A 5 -9.51 1.76 5.48
N LEU A 6 -8.43 0.98 5.63
CA LEU A 6 -8.46 -0.45 5.33
C LEU A 6 -9.15 -1.22 6.45
N THR A 7 -9.95 -2.21 6.05
CA THR A 7 -10.46 -3.23 6.97
C THR A 7 -9.40 -4.31 7.12
N VAL A 8 -8.90 -4.50 8.34
CA VAL A 8 -7.83 -5.46 8.61
C VAL A 8 -8.24 -6.40 9.74
N PRO A 9 -8.34 -7.72 9.49
CA PRO A 9 -8.34 -8.36 8.19
C PRO A 9 -9.62 -8.11 7.40
N GLY A 10 -9.56 -8.22 6.09
CA GLY A 10 -10.74 -8.02 5.26
C GLY A 10 -10.41 -7.51 3.86
N VAL A 11 -11.44 -7.14 3.14
CA VAL A 11 -11.32 -6.58 1.79
C VAL A 11 -11.89 -5.17 1.80
N THR A 12 -11.13 -4.23 1.24
CA THR A 12 -11.51 -2.83 1.16
C THR A 12 -11.54 -2.41 -0.31
N GLN A 13 -12.65 -1.85 -0.76
CA GLN A 13 -12.74 -1.30 -2.10
C GLN A 13 -12.20 0.13 -2.11
N VAL A 14 -11.30 0.41 -3.06
CA VAL A 14 -10.72 1.73 -3.28
C VAL A 14 -11.25 2.24 -4.61
N GLN A 15 -12.52 2.65 -4.60
CA GLN A 15 -13.24 3.00 -5.81
C GLN A 15 -12.59 4.11 -6.64
N PRO A 16 -12.07 5.19 -6.04
CA PRO A 16 -11.41 6.24 -6.82
C PRO A 16 -10.26 5.75 -7.70
N LEU A 17 -9.65 4.62 -7.35
CA LEU A 17 -8.55 4.03 -8.13
C LEU A 17 -8.95 2.76 -8.89
N GLY A 18 -10.20 2.32 -8.76
CA GLY A 18 -10.65 1.09 -9.38
C GLY A 18 -9.98 -0.16 -8.84
N LEU A 19 -9.65 -0.16 -7.56
CA LEU A 19 -8.91 -1.24 -6.89
C LEU A 19 -9.68 -1.80 -5.71
N SER A 20 -9.31 -3.02 -5.32
CA SER A 20 -9.60 -3.56 -4.00
C SER A 20 -8.30 -3.97 -3.32
N VAL A 21 -8.29 -3.93 -2.00
CA VAL A 21 -7.16 -4.35 -1.19
C VAL A 21 -7.62 -5.44 -0.25
N THR A 22 -6.94 -6.58 -0.31
CA THR A 22 -7.17 -7.69 0.62
C THR A 22 -6.10 -7.64 1.69
N ALA A 23 -6.52 -7.62 2.95
CA ALA A 23 -5.63 -7.64 4.11
C ALA A 23 -5.82 -8.95 4.86
N GLU A 24 -4.73 -9.66 5.09
CA GLU A 24 -4.73 -10.96 5.79
C GLU A 24 -3.70 -10.94 6.91
N ILE A 25 -4.04 -11.58 8.03
CA ILE A 25 -3.15 -11.69 9.20
C ILE A 25 -2.82 -13.17 9.41
N ALA A 26 -1.56 -13.48 9.61
CA ALA A 26 -1.08 -14.82 9.97
C ALA A 26 0.30 -14.70 10.61
N GLU A 27 0.78 -15.79 11.22
CA GLU A 27 2.15 -15.81 11.77
C GLU A 27 3.19 -15.68 10.64
N LYS A 28 2.93 -16.31 9.51
CA LYS A 28 3.80 -16.32 8.34
C LYS A 28 2.97 -16.38 7.06
N PHE A 29 3.53 -15.87 5.98
CA PHE A 29 3.03 -16.05 4.63
C PHE A 29 4.18 -16.50 3.73
N PRO A 30 3.89 -17.30 2.69
CA PRO A 30 4.92 -17.63 1.71
C PRO A 30 5.36 -16.35 0.99
N ASP A 31 6.67 -16.21 0.77
CA ASP A 31 7.22 -15.08 0.03
C ASP A 31 7.10 -15.36 -1.47
N LEU A 32 6.04 -14.84 -2.06
CA LEU A 32 5.76 -15.03 -3.49
C LEU A 32 6.33 -13.93 -4.38
N ARG A 33 6.87 -12.86 -3.79
CA ARG A 33 7.52 -11.73 -4.47
C ARG A 33 6.73 -11.21 -5.69
N LYS A 34 5.46 -10.88 -5.46
CA LYS A 34 4.62 -10.26 -6.48
C LYS A 34 4.59 -8.75 -6.26
N SER A 35 4.58 -7.98 -7.35
CA SER A 35 4.53 -6.51 -7.25
C SER A 35 3.24 -6.00 -6.60
N ASN A 36 2.14 -6.76 -6.73
CA ASN A 36 0.85 -6.36 -6.19
C ASN A 36 0.60 -6.83 -4.75
N SER A 37 1.61 -7.39 -4.10
CA SER A 37 1.45 -7.91 -2.74
C SER A 37 2.71 -7.66 -1.91
N ILE A 38 2.50 -7.31 -0.64
CA ILE A 38 3.60 -7.19 0.31
C ILE A 38 3.25 -7.93 1.60
N ILE A 39 4.29 -8.26 2.34
CA ILE A 39 4.19 -8.80 3.68
C ILE A 39 4.84 -7.81 4.63
N CYS A 40 4.12 -7.41 5.67
CA CYS A 40 4.60 -6.50 6.70
C CYS A 40 4.69 -7.20 8.05
N ASP A 41 5.56 -6.68 8.91
CA ASP A 41 5.49 -6.98 10.33
C ASP A 41 4.31 -6.16 10.89
N ALA A 42 3.22 -6.85 11.22
CA ALA A 42 2.00 -6.19 11.66
C ALA A 42 2.21 -5.33 12.92
N ASP A 43 3.12 -5.73 13.78
CA ASP A 43 3.37 -5.04 15.05
C ASP A 43 4.20 -3.75 14.89
N LYS A 44 4.81 -3.56 13.73
CA LYS A 44 5.54 -2.32 13.41
C LYS A 44 4.65 -1.23 12.83
N LEU A 45 3.43 -1.56 12.46
CA LEU A 45 2.47 -0.58 11.92
C LEU A 45 1.61 -0.03 13.04
N GLU A 46 1.39 1.27 13.04
CA GLU A 46 0.65 1.95 14.11
C GLU A 46 -0.61 2.62 13.61
N GLY A 47 -1.67 2.52 14.40
CA GLY A 47 -2.94 3.18 14.10
C GLY A 47 -3.69 2.57 12.93
N SER A 48 -4.62 3.33 12.39
CA SER A 48 -5.39 2.90 11.22
C SER A 48 -4.53 2.89 9.98
N LEU A 49 -4.69 1.86 9.14
CA LEU A 49 -4.01 1.80 7.86
C LEU A 49 -4.94 2.40 6.81
N VAL A 50 -4.38 3.28 5.97
CA VAL A 50 -5.18 3.98 4.96
C VAL A 50 -4.53 3.87 3.58
N VAL A 51 -5.37 3.99 2.56
CA VAL A 51 -4.94 4.15 1.17
C VAL A 51 -5.34 5.54 0.73
N ARG A 52 -4.42 6.25 0.12
CA ARG A 52 -4.67 7.59 -0.42
C ARG A 52 -3.83 7.85 -1.66
N CYS A 53 -4.11 8.93 -2.36
CA CYS A 53 -3.23 9.42 -3.41
C CYS A 53 -2.11 10.28 -2.81
N ARG A 54 -1.10 10.58 -3.63
CA ARG A 54 0.03 11.41 -3.19
C ARG A 54 -0.41 12.83 -2.83
N ARG A 55 0.36 13.42 -1.93
CA ARG A 55 0.20 14.82 -1.50
C ARG A 55 1.54 15.54 -1.60
N PRO A 56 1.53 16.86 -1.83
CA PRO A 56 2.79 17.62 -1.86
C PRO A 56 3.60 17.38 -0.59
N GLY A 57 4.89 17.16 -0.76
CA GLY A 57 5.80 16.95 0.36
C GLY A 57 5.91 15.53 0.88
N ASP A 58 5.15 14.58 0.33
CA ASP A 58 5.24 13.17 0.74
C ASP A 58 6.65 12.63 0.61
N ARG A 59 7.06 11.88 1.62
CA ARG A 59 8.36 11.19 1.68
C ARG A 59 8.17 9.77 2.20
N PHE A 60 9.12 8.90 1.89
CA PHE A 60 9.18 7.56 2.49
C PHE A 60 10.63 7.06 2.50
N SER A 61 10.88 6.01 3.26
CA SER A 61 12.20 5.39 3.36
C SER A 61 12.16 4.04 2.65
N PRO A 62 12.55 3.98 1.35
CA PRO A 62 12.45 2.75 0.57
C PRO A 62 13.30 1.63 1.16
N SER A 63 12.82 0.39 1.05
CA SER A 63 13.61 -0.77 1.46
C SER A 63 14.90 -0.86 0.64
N GLY A 64 15.99 -1.25 1.30
CA GLY A 64 17.29 -1.42 0.67
C GLY A 64 18.03 -0.13 0.34
N VAL A 65 17.50 1.04 0.72
CA VAL A 65 18.11 2.33 0.46
C VAL A 65 18.23 3.10 1.78
N ALA A 66 19.39 3.72 2.02
CA ALA A 66 19.57 4.52 3.22
C ALA A 66 18.82 5.84 3.11
N GLY A 67 18.18 6.25 4.22
CA GLY A 67 17.50 7.54 4.33
C GLY A 67 16.13 7.59 3.68
N SER A 68 15.55 8.79 3.63
CA SER A 68 14.24 9.02 3.06
C SER A 68 14.35 9.67 1.68
N LYS A 69 13.26 9.54 0.91
CA LYS A 69 13.17 10.05 -0.45
C LYS A 69 11.80 10.68 -0.67
N LYS A 70 11.75 11.78 -1.40
CA LYS A 70 10.47 12.36 -1.78
C LYS A 70 9.73 11.43 -2.74
N ILE A 71 8.44 11.24 -2.54
CA ILE A 71 7.62 10.44 -3.45
C ILE A 71 7.71 10.95 -4.88
N LYS A 72 7.71 12.28 -5.06
CA LYS A 72 7.87 12.89 -6.38
C LYS A 72 9.16 12.44 -7.06
N GLU A 73 10.29 12.45 -6.33
CA GLU A 73 11.58 12.01 -6.87
C GLU A 73 11.57 10.52 -7.17
N TYR A 74 10.95 9.74 -6.31
CA TYR A 74 10.81 8.30 -6.52
C TYR A 74 10.05 8.02 -7.83
N PHE A 75 8.95 8.72 -8.07
CA PHE A 75 8.18 8.57 -9.31
C PHE A 75 9.00 8.93 -10.56
N ILE A 76 9.80 10.00 -10.46
CA ILE A 76 10.69 10.40 -11.56
C ILE A 76 11.75 9.32 -11.82
N ASP A 77 12.37 8.81 -10.77
CA ASP A 77 13.41 7.77 -10.89
C ASP A 77 12.84 6.48 -11.47
N GLN A 78 11.60 6.14 -11.15
CA GLN A 78 10.91 4.98 -11.71
C GLN A 78 10.33 5.23 -13.10
N LYS A 79 10.52 6.44 -13.64
CA LYS A 79 10.03 6.85 -14.97
C LYS A 79 8.52 6.67 -15.11
N ILE A 80 7.78 7.00 -14.05
CA ILE A 80 6.34 6.93 -14.06
C ILE A 80 5.78 8.22 -14.67
N ASP A 81 4.95 8.08 -15.71
CA ASP A 81 4.31 9.22 -16.35
C ASP A 81 3.48 10.04 -15.36
N ARG A 82 3.52 11.36 -15.51
CA ARG A 82 2.78 12.27 -14.62
C ARG A 82 1.31 11.91 -14.49
N GLU A 83 0.69 11.52 -15.60
CA GLU A 83 -0.72 11.16 -15.64
C GLU A 83 -1.05 9.94 -14.79
N ARG A 84 -0.10 9.03 -14.62
CA ARG A 84 -0.29 7.81 -13.85
C ARG A 84 -0.05 8.02 -12.35
N ARG A 85 0.68 9.04 -11.96
CA ARG A 85 1.09 9.25 -10.57
C ARG A 85 -0.09 9.43 -9.62
N GLU A 86 -1.16 10.04 -10.09
CA GLU A 86 -2.37 10.25 -9.29
C GLU A 86 -3.16 8.95 -9.04
N PHE A 87 -2.87 7.90 -9.80
CA PHE A 87 -3.55 6.62 -9.68
C PHE A 87 -2.75 5.57 -8.94
N ILE A 88 -1.59 5.92 -8.42
CA ILE A 88 -0.76 5.02 -7.63
C ILE A 88 -1.20 5.10 -6.17
N PRO A 89 -1.65 3.97 -5.58
CA PRO A 89 -2.09 3.99 -4.19
C PRO A 89 -0.89 4.09 -3.25
N LEU A 90 -0.98 4.99 -2.28
CA LEU A 90 -0.02 5.07 -1.20
C LEU A 90 -0.66 4.50 0.07
N PHE A 91 0.01 3.53 0.67
CA PHE A 91 -0.44 2.88 1.89
C PHE A 91 0.29 3.48 3.06
N CYS A 92 -0.47 3.98 4.02
CA CYS A 92 0.09 4.71 5.16
C CYS A 92 -0.44 4.16 6.47
N ASP A 93 0.43 4.15 7.48
CA ASP A 93 0.00 4.01 8.87
C ASP A 93 -0.11 5.40 9.49
N LYS A 94 -0.22 5.47 10.81
CA LYS A 94 -0.31 6.74 11.53
C LYS A 94 0.90 7.66 11.27
N ASN A 95 2.06 7.09 11.03
CA ASN A 95 3.32 7.83 11.03
C ASN A 95 3.93 8.02 9.65
N GLU A 96 3.76 7.07 8.74
CA GLU A 96 4.48 7.14 7.47
C GLU A 96 3.84 6.33 6.34
N ILE A 97 4.32 6.59 5.13
CA ILE A 97 4.00 5.79 3.95
C ILE A 97 4.81 4.50 4.04
N PHE A 98 4.15 3.36 4.09
CA PHE A 98 4.87 2.08 4.18
C PHE A 98 4.84 1.28 2.87
N TRP A 99 4.00 1.63 1.91
CA TRP A 99 3.99 0.97 0.61
C TRP A 99 3.56 1.93 -0.49
N VAL A 100 4.40 2.05 -1.51
CA VAL A 100 4.02 2.65 -2.79
C VAL A 100 3.50 1.51 -3.63
N GLY A 101 2.19 1.43 -3.78
CA GLY A 101 1.52 0.25 -4.31
C GLY A 101 2.03 -0.19 -5.67
N ASN A 102 2.29 -1.48 -5.83
CA ASN A 102 2.87 -2.13 -7.00
C ASN A 102 4.35 -1.78 -7.27
N TYR A 103 4.99 -0.99 -6.39
CA TYR A 103 6.38 -0.57 -6.60
C TYR A 103 7.31 -0.92 -5.44
N ARG A 104 7.16 -0.28 -4.29
CA ARG A 104 8.15 -0.45 -3.23
C ARG A 104 7.55 -0.31 -1.83
N GLN A 105 7.92 -1.25 -0.95
CA GLN A 105 7.64 -1.19 0.48
C GLN A 105 8.72 -0.36 1.16
N ASN A 106 8.39 0.27 2.30
CA ASN A 106 9.41 0.96 3.08
C ASN A 106 10.28 -0.03 3.87
N GLN A 107 11.37 0.48 4.42
CA GLN A 107 12.32 -0.36 5.17
C GLN A 107 11.73 -0.85 6.49
N MET A 108 11.08 0.04 7.23
CA MET A 108 10.65 -0.25 8.60
C MET A 108 9.56 -1.31 8.70
N SER A 109 8.65 -1.39 7.73
CA SER A 109 7.52 -2.33 7.81
C SER A 109 7.88 -3.77 7.44
N GLN A 110 9.09 -4.02 6.96
CA GLN A 110 9.47 -5.36 6.53
C GLN A 110 9.55 -6.34 7.70
N PRO A 111 9.12 -7.60 7.49
CA PRO A 111 9.28 -8.61 8.53
C PRO A 111 10.75 -8.96 8.73
N GLY A 112 11.09 -9.40 9.94
CA GLY A 112 12.42 -9.82 10.31
C GLY A 112 12.37 -11.06 11.20
N PRO A 113 13.53 -11.50 11.72
CA PRO A 113 13.60 -12.73 12.52
C PRO A 113 12.72 -12.73 13.77
N ALA A 114 12.46 -11.54 14.33
CA ALA A 114 11.65 -11.41 15.54
C ALA A 114 10.16 -11.19 15.27
N THR A 115 9.75 -11.13 14.01
CA THR A 115 8.36 -10.91 13.63
C THR A 115 7.49 -12.07 14.11
N LYS A 116 6.42 -11.75 14.82
CA LYS A 116 5.48 -12.74 15.36
C LYS A 116 4.16 -12.79 14.59
N ARG A 117 3.79 -11.69 13.95
CA ARG A 117 2.52 -11.54 13.27
C ARG A 117 2.72 -10.77 11.99
N CYS A 118 2.31 -11.36 10.90
CA CYS A 118 2.47 -10.74 9.57
C CYS A 118 1.13 -10.25 9.04
N LEU A 119 1.19 -9.14 8.33
CA LEU A 119 0.09 -8.61 7.54
C LEU A 119 0.44 -8.77 6.07
N ARG A 120 -0.41 -9.43 5.29
CA ARG A 120 -0.27 -9.44 3.84
C ARG A 120 -1.32 -8.53 3.23
N LEU A 121 -0.86 -7.62 2.38
CA LEU A 121 -1.73 -6.74 1.60
C LEU A 121 -1.59 -7.10 0.13
N THR A 122 -2.72 -7.24 -0.55
CA THR A 122 -2.76 -7.58 -1.97
C THR A 122 -3.69 -6.62 -2.69
N ILE A 123 -3.19 -6.03 -3.78
CA ILE A 123 -3.96 -5.11 -4.63
C ILE A 123 -4.52 -5.91 -5.80
N ASN A 124 -5.82 -5.77 -6.05
CA ASN A 124 -6.48 -6.34 -7.21
C ASN A 124 -7.32 -5.25 -7.89
N LYS A 125 -7.58 -5.42 -9.18
CA LYS A 125 -8.52 -4.55 -9.88
C LYS A 125 -9.93 -4.90 -9.44
N LEU A 126 -10.79 -3.89 -9.30
CA LEU A 126 -12.22 -4.14 -9.17
C LEU A 126 -12.74 -4.70 -10.50
N SER A 127 -13.60 -5.71 -10.43
CA SER A 127 -14.27 -6.19 -11.62
C SER A 127 -15.34 -5.18 -12.08
N ASP A 128 -15.72 -5.20 -13.34
CA ASP A 128 -16.78 -4.34 -13.85
C ASP A 128 -18.09 -4.54 -13.07
N GLU A 129 -18.37 -5.77 -12.68
CA GLU A 129 -19.55 -6.10 -11.89
C GLU A 129 -19.51 -5.43 -10.51
N GLU A 130 -18.35 -5.45 -9.84
CA GLU A 130 -18.17 -4.80 -8.55
C GLU A 130 -18.30 -3.28 -8.65
N ASN A 131 -17.77 -2.68 -9.72
CA ASN A 131 -17.89 -1.26 -9.98
C ASN A 131 -19.35 -0.85 -10.20
N ILE A 132 -20.10 -1.63 -10.95
CA ILE A 132 -21.53 -1.37 -11.18
C ILE A 132 -22.30 -1.41 -9.87
N LYS A 133 -22.07 -2.42 -9.01
CA LYS A 133 -22.71 -2.50 -7.70
C LYS A 133 -22.42 -1.28 -6.84
N ASN A 134 -21.21 -0.79 -6.87
CA ASN A 134 -20.82 0.36 -6.09
C ASN A 134 -21.46 1.65 -6.61
N ASP A 135 -21.59 1.77 -7.91
CA ASP A 135 -22.24 2.94 -8.53
C ASP A 135 -23.74 3.01 -8.23
N GLU A 136 -24.39 1.88 -7.97
CA GLU A 136 -25.80 1.82 -7.62
C GLU A 136 -26.09 2.20 -6.16
N LYS A 137 -25.09 2.30 -5.35
CA LYS A 137 -25.22 2.71 -3.95
C LYS A 137 -25.13 4.21 -3.80
#